data_5f254227f891049cf530fecb8d2dc3d8
#
_entry.id   5f254227f891049cf530fecb8d2dc3d8
#
_cell.length_a   1.000
_cell.length_b   1.000
_cell.length_c   1.000
_cell.angle_alpha   90.00
_cell.angle_beta   90.00
_cell.angle_gamma   90.00
#
_symmetry.space_group_name_H-M   'P 1'
#
loop_
_entity.id
_entity.type
_entity.pdbx_description
1 polymer ?
#
loop_
_entity_poly.entity_id
_entity_poly.type
_entity_poly.pdbx_seq_one_letter_code
_entity_poly.pdbx_strand_id
1 'polypeptide(L)'
;YQYPEKVTQTPEGWLVEVRGQGVNYQLRCKQIIDCSGNATVVGMLGFERLRGDDRQPGTQVVIYKGLDKEVVNKNAKQIQQMYDQAVKDGRLQKGDTWSGKAMQPIRSTKGNVNHIFGADSTDAGTQTQTNLAGRKSVLRMLKFLKTIPGGENASIDRMMNETATRETFRI
;
A
#
# COMPACT_ATOMS: atom_id res chain seq x y z
N TYR A 1 -6.98 15.02 -10.39
CA TYR A 1 -6.46 15.08 -9.02
C TYR A 1 -6.50 16.51 -8.53
N GLN A 2 -7.26 16.77 -7.46
CA GLN A 2 -7.41 18.08 -6.83
C GLN A 2 -7.32 17.88 -5.32
N TYR A 3 -6.83 18.87 -4.61
CA TYR A 3 -6.72 18.85 -3.16
C TYR A 3 -6.99 20.24 -2.56
N PRO A 4 -7.50 20.31 -1.33
CA PRO A 4 -7.63 21.58 -0.64
C PRO A 4 -6.24 22.09 -0.27
N GLU A 5 -5.94 23.34 -0.65
CA GLU A 5 -4.71 24.02 -0.27
C GLU A 5 -4.89 24.84 1.00
N LYS A 6 -6.08 25.41 1.17
CA LYS A 6 -6.45 26.20 2.34
C LYS A 6 -7.96 26.08 2.61
N VAL A 7 -8.31 26.04 3.87
CA VAL A 7 -9.69 26.06 4.34
C VAL A 7 -9.85 27.18 5.35
N THR A 8 -10.83 28.06 5.13
CA THR A 8 -11.08 29.22 5.99
C THR A 8 -12.55 29.27 6.38
N GLN A 9 -12.82 29.42 7.67
CA GLN A 9 -14.18 29.64 8.15
C GLN A 9 -14.65 31.05 7.79
N THR A 10 -15.90 31.18 7.36
CA THR A 10 -16.56 32.45 7.05
C THR A 10 -17.89 32.55 7.83
N PRO A 11 -18.49 33.71 7.94
CA PRO A 11 -19.79 33.84 8.61
C PRO A 11 -20.92 32.99 7.98
N GLU A 12 -20.78 32.65 6.68
CA GLU A 12 -21.79 31.90 5.92
C GLU A 12 -21.43 30.42 5.73
N GLY A 13 -20.31 29.95 6.30
CA GLY A 13 -19.79 28.58 6.15
C GLY A 13 -18.29 28.56 5.92
N TRP A 14 -17.84 28.00 4.80
CA TRP A 14 -16.44 27.74 4.52
C TRP A 14 -16.02 28.22 3.13
N LEU A 15 -14.82 28.74 3.04
CA LEU A 15 -14.10 29.00 1.79
C LEU A 15 -12.96 27.98 1.67
N VAL A 16 -12.96 27.20 0.60
CA VAL A 16 -11.93 26.21 0.30
C VAL A 16 -11.17 26.63 -0.95
N GLU A 17 -9.89 26.87 -0.81
CA GLU A 17 -8.98 27.05 -1.94
C GLU A 17 -8.52 25.70 -2.43
N VAL A 18 -8.79 25.39 -3.69
CA VAL A 18 -8.52 24.09 -4.31
C VAL A 18 -7.43 24.26 -5.35
N ARG A 19 -6.45 23.38 -5.28
CA ARG A 19 -5.38 23.27 -6.27
C ARG A 19 -5.40 21.91 -6.95
N GLY A 20 -5.15 21.89 -8.24
CA GLY A 20 -5.01 20.68 -9.04
C GLY A 20 -4.11 20.90 -10.24
N GLN A 21 -3.94 19.90 -11.07
CA GLN A 21 -3.13 20.02 -12.27
C GLN A 21 -3.82 20.98 -13.26
N GLY A 22 -3.22 22.16 -13.45
CA GLY A 22 -3.71 23.18 -14.38
C GLY A 22 -4.94 23.96 -13.89
N VAL A 23 -5.39 23.78 -12.65
CA VAL A 23 -6.56 24.48 -12.10
C VAL A 23 -6.32 24.95 -10.68
N ASN A 24 -6.77 26.19 -10.41
CA ASN A 24 -6.86 26.77 -9.08
C ASN A 24 -8.20 27.51 -9.00
N TYR A 25 -8.99 27.22 -7.98
CA TYR A 25 -10.27 27.88 -7.77
C TYR A 25 -10.69 27.88 -6.31
N GLN A 26 -11.75 28.59 -6.01
CA GLN A 26 -12.32 28.66 -4.67
C GLN A 26 -13.73 28.06 -4.68
N LEU A 27 -14.02 27.28 -3.65
CA LEU A 27 -15.35 26.75 -3.36
C LEU A 27 -15.90 27.42 -2.09
N ARG A 28 -17.16 27.85 -2.15
CA ARG A 28 -17.93 28.24 -0.95
C ARG A 28 -18.92 27.15 -0.61
N CYS A 29 -18.96 26.74 0.64
CA CYS A 29 -19.89 25.71 1.10
C CYS A 29 -20.31 25.95 2.55
N LYS A 30 -21.49 25.46 2.90
CA LYS A 30 -22.03 25.59 4.27
C LYS A 30 -21.38 24.58 5.24
N GLN A 31 -21.03 23.41 4.74
CA GLN A 31 -20.48 22.31 5.54
C GLN A 31 -19.37 21.59 4.76
N ILE A 32 -18.42 21.03 5.49
CA ILE A 32 -17.35 20.18 4.94
C ILE A 32 -17.40 18.84 5.65
N ILE A 33 -17.29 17.76 4.89
CA ILE A 33 -17.10 16.41 5.39
C ILE A 33 -15.70 15.96 4.94
N ASP A 34 -14.82 15.71 5.93
CA ASP A 34 -13.45 15.28 5.66
C ASP A 34 -13.40 13.77 5.44
N CYS A 35 -13.28 13.36 4.19
CA CYS A 35 -13.10 11.97 3.75
C CYS A 35 -11.69 11.72 3.20
N SER A 36 -10.71 12.52 3.58
CA SER A 36 -9.33 12.46 3.03
C SER A 36 -8.53 11.22 3.48
N GLY A 37 -9.04 10.44 4.43
CA GLY A 37 -8.37 9.28 5.00
C GLY A 37 -7.32 9.61 6.06
N ASN A 38 -6.69 10.79 5.98
CA ASN A 38 -5.68 11.26 6.94
C ASN A 38 -6.18 12.47 7.77
N ALA A 39 -7.49 12.71 7.81
CA ALA A 39 -8.08 13.88 8.45
C ALA A 39 -7.38 15.19 8.04
N THR A 40 -7.15 15.35 6.72
CA THR A 40 -6.33 16.44 6.16
C THR A 40 -6.95 17.80 6.43
N VAL A 41 -8.27 17.95 6.20
CA VAL A 41 -8.99 19.20 6.44
C VAL A 41 -9.04 19.52 7.93
N VAL A 42 -9.25 18.52 8.78
CA VAL A 42 -9.20 18.64 10.25
C VAL A 42 -7.86 19.24 10.68
N GLY A 43 -6.75 18.70 10.14
CA GLY A 43 -5.41 19.23 10.42
C GLY A 43 -5.17 20.63 9.86
N MET A 44 -5.70 20.97 8.68
CA MET A 44 -5.61 22.32 8.12
C MET A 44 -6.31 23.37 8.98
N LEU A 45 -7.35 22.97 9.69
CA LEU A 45 -8.10 23.82 10.62
C LEU A 45 -7.47 23.92 12.01
N GLY A 46 -6.32 23.25 12.23
CA GLY A 46 -5.60 23.27 13.50
C GLY A 46 -6.22 22.38 14.60
N PHE A 47 -7.16 21.51 14.25
CA PHE A 47 -7.70 20.55 15.22
C PHE A 47 -6.72 19.42 15.47
N GLU A 48 -6.79 18.87 16.67
CA GLU A 48 -5.95 17.75 17.09
C GLU A 48 -6.24 16.49 16.24
N ARG A 49 -5.16 15.82 15.85
CA ARG A 49 -5.21 14.52 15.18
C ARG A 49 -4.28 13.55 15.90
N LEU A 50 -4.74 12.35 16.12
CA LEU A 50 -3.93 11.30 16.72
C LEU A 50 -3.05 10.64 15.66
N ARG A 51 -1.78 10.45 15.98
CA ARG A 51 -0.85 9.65 15.17
C ARG A 51 -0.25 8.57 16.06
N GLY A 52 -0.62 7.32 15.80
CA GLY A 52 -0.06 6.19 16.53
C GLY A 52 1.36 5.84 16.05
N ASP A 53 2.19 5.35 16.96
CA ASP A 53 3.52 4.83 16.63
C ASP A 53 3.42 3.52 15.84
N ASP A 54 2.41 2.69 16.15
CA ASP A 54 2.13 1.42 15.47
C ASP A 54 1.11 1.62 14.35
N ARG A 55 1.62 2.02 13.19
CA ARG A 55 0.80 2.23 11.99
C ARG A 55 0.49 0.92 11.31
N GLN A 56 -0.74 0.77 10.81
CA GLN A 56 -1.10 -0.36 9.98
C GLN A 56 -0.23 -0.39 8.71
N PRO A 57 0.29 -1.56 8.31
CA PRO A 57 1.10 -1.66 7.11
C PRO A 57 0.27 -1.39 5.85
N GLY A 58 0.90 -0.76 4.88
CA GLY A 58 0.36 -0.64 3.53
C GLY A 58 0.44 -1.96 2.76
N THR A 59 -0.15 -1.97 1.56
CA THR A 59 -0.13 -3.12 0.65
C THR A 59 0.17 -2.69 -0.78
N GLN A 60 1.17 -3.28 -1.40
CA GLN A 60 1.36 -3.21 -2.83
C GLN A 60 0.58 -4.36 -3.48
N VAL A 61 -0.57 -4.03 -4.04
CA VAL A 61 -1.42 -5.04 -4.69
C VAL A 61 -0.75 -5.57 -5.94
N VAL A 62 -0.60 -6.89 -6.04
CA VAL A 62 0.05 -7.58 -7.16
C VAL A 62 -0.61 -8.94 -7.41
N ILE A 63 -0.73 -9.32 -8.67
CA ILE A 63 -1.15 -10.65 -9.09
C ILE A 63 -0.01 -11.26 -9.91
N TYR A 64 0.38 -12.46 -9.53
CA TYR A 64 1.39 -13.25 -10.25
C TYR A 64 0.70 -14.26 -11.18
N LYS A 65 1.35 -14.57 -12.31
CA LYS A 65 0.95 -15.59 -13.28
C LYS A 65 2.14 -16.47 -13.68
N GLY A 66 1.89 -17.47 -14.50
CA GLY A 66 2.92 -18.40 -14.99
C GLY A 66 3.35 -19.44 -13.96
N LEU A 67 2.52 -19.68 -12.93
CA LEU A 67 2.74 -20.70 -11.91
C LEU A 67 1.95 -21.98 -12.27
N ASP A 68 2.62 -23.13 -12.28
CA ASP A 68 1.95 -24.44 -12.38
C ASP A 68 1.29 -24.77 -11.05
N LYS A 69 -0.04 -24.59 -11.00
CA LYS A 69 -0.82 -24.76 -9.76
C LYS A 69 -0.79 -26.17 -9.21
N GLU A 70 -0.69 -27.18 -10.05
CA GLU A 70 -0.66 -28.60 -9.62
C GLU A 70 0.68 -28.90 -8.95
N VAL A 71 1.78 -28.55 -9.62
CA VAL A 71 3.14 -28.73 -9.09
C VAL A 71 3.32 -27.92 -7.80
N VAL A 72 2.92 -26.65 -7.78
CA VAL A 72 3.01 -25.78 -6.60
C VAL A 72 2.21 -26.36 -5.42
N ASN A 73 0.97 -26.81 -5.63
CA ASN A 73 0.16 -27.37 -4.55
C ASN A 73 0.74 -28.68 -4.01
N LYS A 74 1.26 -29.54 -4.88
CA LYS A 74 1.93 -30.80 -4.48
C LYS A 74 3.17 -30.53 -3.63
N ASN A 75 3.88 -29.45 -3.87
CA ASN A 75 5.12 -29.07 -3.19
C ASN A 75 4.93 -27.99 -2.10
N ALA A 76 3.70 -27.71 -1.66
CA ALA A 76 3.39 -26.59 -0.77
C ALA A 76 4.22 -26.57 0.54
N LYS A 77 4.49 -27.75 1.15
CA LYS A 77 5.31 -27.85 2.37
C LYS A 77 6.78 -27.49 2.10
N GLN A 78 7.33 -27.99 1.01
CA GLN A 78 8.70 -27.66 0.58
C GLN A 78 8.84 -26.16 0.26
N ILE A 79 7.85 -25.59 -0.45
CA ILE A 79 7.84 -24.18 -0.79
C ILE A 79 7.79 -23.30 0.47
N GLN A 80 7.04 -23.71 1.51
CA GLN A 80 7.06 -22.98 2.80
C GLN A 80 8.45 -23.05 3.43
N GLN A 81 9.12 -24.20 3.44
CA GLN A 81 10.49 -24.32 3.97
C GLN A 81 11.49 -23.43 3.19
N MET A 82 11.38 -23.41 1.87
CA MET A 82 12.19 -22.53 1.01
C MET A 82 11.94 -21.05 1.32
N TYR A 83 10.69 -20.68 1.58
CA TYR A 83 10.32 -19.32 1.98
C TYR A 83 10.94 -18.95 3.34
N ASP A 84 10.79 -19.81 4.33
CA ASP A 84 11.32 -19.59 5.69
C ASP A 84 12.84 -19.44 5.66
N GLN A 85 13.52 -20.25 4.83
CA GLN A 85 14.97 -20.12 4.61
C GLN A 85 15.32 -18.82 3.89
N ALA A 86 14.55 -18.40 2.88
CA ALA A 86 14.78 -17.16 2.16
C ALA A 86 14.61 -15.92 3.07
N VAL A 87 13.71 -15.99 4.05
CA VAL A 87 13.57 -14.94 5.08
C VAL A 87 14.78 -14.92 6.01
N LYS A 88 15.26 -16.09 6.47
CA LYS A 88 16.47 -16.19 7.33
C LYS A 88 17.72 -15.66 6.62
N ASP A 89 17.85 -15.92 5.32
CA ASP A 89 18.98 -15.48 4.50
C ASP A 89 18.88 -13.99 4.09
N GLY A 90 17.78 -13.30 4.44
CA GLY A 90 17.55 -11.91 4.04
C GLY A 90 17.18 -11.71 2.57
N ARG A 91 16.96 -12.78 1.81
CA ARG A 91 16.47 -12.72 0.40
C ARG A 91 15.02 -12.28 0.33
N LEU A 92 14.24 -12.60 1.35
CA LEU A 92 12.87 -12.12 1.57
C LEU A 92 12.78 -11.40 2.91
N GLN A 93 11.78 -10.54 3.03
CA GLN A 93 11.42 -9.89 4.28
C GLN A 93 10.10 -10.46 4.81
N LYS A 94 9.89 -10.39 6.13
CA LYS A 94 8.67 -10.89 6.78
C LYS A 94 7.38 -10.30 6.17
N GLY A 95 7.44 -9.05 5.70
CA GLY A 95 6.32 -8.36 5.06
C GLY A 95 6.09 -8.73 3.59
N ASP A 96 6.96 -9.51 2.95
CA ASP A 96 6.79 -9.88 1.53
C ASP A 96 5.59 -10.84 1.32
N THR A 97 5.05 -11.41 2.40
CA THR A 97 3.71 -12.04 2.43
C THR A 97 2.92 -11.52 3.62
N TRP A 98 1.61 -11.58 3.55
CA TRP A 98 0.76 -11.08 4.62
C TRP A 98 1.00 -11.77 5.98
N SER A 99 1.11 -13.07 5.99
CA SER A 99 1.15 -13.84 7.25
C SER A 99 2.36 -14.78 7.35
N GLY A 100 3.44 -14.51 6.58
CA GLY A 100 4.58 -15.41 6.49
C GLY A 100 4.25 -16.75 5.78
N LYS A 101 3.16 -16.78 5.01
CA LYS A 101 2.72 -18.00 4.27
C LYS A 101 3.05 -17.85 2.79
N ALA A 102 4.01 -18.66 2.32
CA ALA A 102 4.47 -18.67 0.94
C ALA A 102 3.36 -18.86 -0.10
N MET A 103 2.35 -19.68 0.26
CA MET A 103 1.26 -20.01 -0.66
C MET A 103 0.24 -18.87 -0.86
N GLN A 104 0.25 -17.85 -0.01
CA GLN A 104 -0.72 -16.78 -0.10
C GLN A 104 -0.61 -15.95 -1.39
N PRO A 105 0.56 -15.42 -1.80
CA PRO A 105 0.69 -14.69 -3.05
C PRO A 105 0.42 -15.57 -4.29
N ILE A 106 0.62 -16.88 -4.17
CA ILE A 106 0.39 -17.84 -5.26
C ILE A 106 -1.11 -18.09 -5.48
N ARG A 107 -1.88 -18.19 -4.39
CA ARG A 107 -3.31 -18.53 -4.42
C ARG A 107 -4.22 -17.31 -4.52
N SER A 108 -3.70 -16.13 -4.24
CA SER A 108 -4.52 -14.92 -4.20
C SER A 108 -4.93 -14.48 -5.60
N THR A 109 -6.22 -14.29 -5.80
CA THR A 109 -6.81 -13.66 -6.99
C THR A 109 -7.07 -12.18 -6.81
N LYS A 110 -6.98 -11.66 -5.58
CA LYS A 110 -7.25 -10.27 -5.20
C LYS A 110 -6.00 -9.42 -5.06
N GLY A 111 -4.83 -10.04 -4.98
CA GLY A 111 -3.52 -9.38 -4.97
C GLY A 111 -3.13 -8.68 -3.66
N ASN A 112 -3.96 -8.72 -2.62
CA ASN A 112 -3.62 -8.21 -1.29
C ASN A 112 -2.79 -9.27 -0.54
N VAL A 113 -1.49 -9.28 -0.74
CA VAL A 113 -0.63 -10.41 -0.36
C VAL A 113 0.61 -10.03 0.44
N ASN A 114 0.90 -8.76 0.65
CA ASN A 114 2.07 -8.31 1.39
C ASN A 114 1.76 -7.20 2.40
N HIS A 115 2.69 -6.94 3.29
CA HIS A 115 2.69 -5.85 4.25
C HIS A 115 3.90 -4.95 4.03
N ILE A 116 3.65 -3.68 3.75
CA ILE A 116 4.68 -2.65 3.67
C ILE A 116 4.68 -1.90 4.99
N PHE A 117 5.54 -2.33 5.91
CA PHE A 117 5.67 -1.72 7.22
C PHE A 117 6.25 -0.29 7.10
N GLY A 118 5.78 0.61 7.95
CA GLY A 118 6.16 2.01 7.92
C GLY A 118 5.55 2.80 6.77
N ALA A 119 4.58 2.23 6.04
CA ALA A 119 3.86 2.92 4.96
C ALA A 119 3.23 4.22 5.47
N ASP A 120 3.45 5.30 4.71
CA ASP A 120 3.01 6.63 5.05
C ASP A 120 2.65 7.40 3.78
N SER A 121 1.50 8.06 3.78
CA SER A 121 0.99 8.89 2.67
C SER A 121 0.69 10.33 3.09
N THR A 122 1.29 10.79 4.19
CA THR A 122 1.03 12.13 4.72
C THR A 122 1.67 13.24 3.89
N ASP A 123 2.71 12.91 3.14
CA ASP A 123 3.34 13.81 2.17
C ASP A 123 3.83 13.04 0.94
N ALA A 124 4.18 13.77 -0.13
CA ALA A 124 4.63 13.19 -1.39
C ALA A 124 5.95 12.41 -1.27
N GLY A 125 6.85 12.82 -0.38
CA GLY A 125 8.13 12.14 -0.14
C GLY A 125 7.93 10.79 0.51
N THR A 126 7.18 10.73 1.61
CA THR A 126 6.88 9.48 2.32
C THR A 126 6.05 8.53 1.46
N GLN A 127 5.08 9.02 0.68
CA GLN A 127 4.34 8.22 -0.29
C GLN A 127 5.27 7.62 -1.36
N THR A 128 6.24 8.40 -1.86
CA THR A 128 7.24 7.90 -2.83
C THR A 128 8.07 6.77 -2.22
N GLN A 129 8.57 6.93 -1.00
CA GLN A 129 9.33 5.87 -0.30
C GLN A 129 8.48 4.62 -0.08
N THR A 130 7.21 4.79 0.30
CA THR A 130 6.25 3.69 0.44
C THR A 130 6.06 2.94 -0.88
N ASN A 131 5.90 3.63 -2.00
CA ASN A 131 5.77 3.04 -3.33
C ASN A 131 7.04 2.27 -3.74
N LEU A 132 8.22 2.82 -3.46
CA LEU A 132 9.49 2.14 -3.73
C LEU A 132 9.64 0.86 -2.88
N ALA A 133 9.28 0.91 -1.60
CA ALA A 133 9.28 -0.25 -0.72
C ALA A 133 8.33 -1.35 -1.21
N GLY A 134 7.12 -0.97 -1.62
CA GLY A 134 6.13 -1.89 -2.20
C GLY A 134 6.63 -2.58 -3.46
N ARG A 135 7.22 -1.84 -4.40
CA ARG A 135 7.81 -2.40 -5.63
C ARG A 135 8.98 -3.34 -5.34
N LYS A 136 9.85 -2.97 -4.39
CA LYS A 136 10.96 -3.84 -3.96
C LYS A 136 10.44 -5.16 -3.36
N SER A 137 9.38 -5.12 -2.55
CA SER A 137 8.73 -6.32 -2.01
C SER A 137 8.22 -7.24 -3.12
N VAL A 138 7.51 -6.69 -4.11
CA VAL A 138 7.00 -7.45 -5.26
C VAL A 138 8.14 -8.11 -6.06
N LEU A 139 9.23 -7.39 -6.28
CA LEU A 139 10.38 -7.93 -7.03
C LEU A 139 11.13 -9.02 -6.25
N ARG A 140 11.28 -8.90 -4.91
CA ARG A 140 11.85 -9.97 -4.08
C ARG A 140 11.00 -11.23 -4.16
N MET A 141 9.67 -11.07 -4.03
CA MET A 141 8.73 -12.20 -4.13
C MET A 141 8.77 -12.83 -5.52
N LEU A 142 8.79 -12.06 -6.61
CA LEU A 142 8.91 -12.59 -7.96
C LEU A 142 10.19 -13.40 -8.14
N LYS A 143 11.33 -12.91 -7.65
CA LYS A 143 12.59 -13.64 -7.68
C LYS A 143 12.48 -14.97 -6.94
N PHE A 144 11.87 -14.97 -5.76
CA PHE A 144 11.62 -16.20 -5.00
C PHE A 144 10.69 -17.16 -5.75
N LEU A 145 9.57 -16.68 -6.28
CA LEU A 145 8.61 -17.51 -7.03
C LEU A 145 9.27 -18.22 -8.22
N LYS A 146 10.25 -17.60 -8.88
CA LYS A 146 11.00 -18.25 -9.97
C LYS A 146 11.93 -19.40 -9.52
N THR A 147 12.18 -19.54 -8.23
CA THR A 147 13.05 -20.58 -7.69
C THR A 147 12.28 -21.79 -7.14
N ILE A 148 10.96 -21.69 -7.03
CA ILE A 148 10.14 -22.79 -6.47
C ILE A 148 9.73 -23.78 -7.56
N PRO A 149 9.47 -25.05 -7.22
CA PRO A 149 8.91 -26.03 -8.16
C PRO A 149 7.59 -25.53 -8.76
N GLY A 150 7.50 -25.49 -10.08
CA GLY A 150 6.35 -24.98 -10.84
C GLY A 150 6.26 -23.45 -10.91
N GLY A 151 7.32 -22.75 -10.52
CA GLY A 151 7.40 -21.27 -10.54
C GLY A 151 8.34 -20.70 -11.60
N GLU A 152 8.97 -21.52 -12.42
CA GLU A 152 10.02 -21.14 -13.38
C GLU A 152 9.58 -20.03 -14.35
N ASN A 153 8.29 -20.06 -14.73
CA ASN A 153 7.68 -19.08 -15.64
C ASN A 153 6.93 -17.96 -14.91
N ALA A 154 7.15 -17.83 -13.58
CA ALA A 154 6.48 -16.81 -12.79
C ALA A 154 6.74 -15.40 -13.34
N SER A 155 5.70 -14.62 -13.46
CA SER A 155 5.75 -13.22 -13.88
C SER A 155 4.66 -12.40 -13.20
N ILE A 156 4.76 -11.07 -13.26
CA ILE A 156 3.71 -10.18 -12.79
C ILE A 156 2.63 -10.10 -13.86
N ASP A 157 1.39 -10.41 -13.51
CA ASP A 157 0.23 -10.18 -14.36
C ASP A 157 -0.25 -8.74 -14.24
N ARG A 158 -0.52 -8.30 -13.02
CA ARG A 158 -0.98 -6.95 -12.70
C ARG A 158 -0.38 -6.47 -11.39
N MET A 159 -0.11 -5.17 -11.31
CA MET A 159 0.34 -4.48 -10.11
C MET A 159 -0.29 -3.10 -10.08
N MET A 160 -0.75 -2.66 -8.92
CA MET A 160 -1.21 -1.28 -8.74
C MET A 160 -0.05 -0.29 -8.88
N ASN A 161 -0.36 0.90 -9.40
CA ASN A 161 0.63 1.97 -9.59
C ASN A 161 1.19 2.47 -8.26
N GLU A 162 0.37 2.46 -7.22
CA GLU A 162 0.69 2.95 -5.89
C GLU A 162 0.49 1.87 -4.83
N THR A 163 1.27 1.94 -3.77
CA THR A 163 1.05 1.15 -2.56
C THR A 163 -0.13 1.73 -1.81
N ALA A 164 -1.16 0.92 -1.58
CA ALA A 164 -2.29 1.31 -0.75
C ALA A 164 -1.82 1.47 0.70
N THR A 165 -2.03 2.64 1.26
CA THR A 165 -1.73 2.94 2.67
C THR A 165 -2.98 2.82 3.53
N ARG A 166 -2.80 2.81 4.83
CA ARG A 166 -3.85 2.96 5.82
C ARG A 166 -3.81 4.38 6.38
N GLU A 167 -4.81 4.74 7.16
CA GLU A 167 -4.84 6.02 7.85
C GLU A 167 -3.59 6.20 8.72
N THR A 168 -2.88 7.32 8.52
CA THR A 168 -1.74 7.71 9.34
C THR A 168 -2.18 8.60 10.50
N PHE A 169 -3.18 9.45 10.26
CA PHE A 169 -3.83 10.25 11.27
C PHE A 169 -5.27 9.81 11.50
N ARG A 170 -5.70 9.90 12.76
CA ARG A 170 -7.07 9.63 13.21
C ARG A 170 -7.62 10.83 13.97
N ILE A 171 -8.93 10.94 14.03
CA ILE A 171 -9.67 11.91 14.83
C ILE A 171 -10.08 11.24 16.13
#